data_2793fbb32dd63bdf619409bec0aa1b4e
#
_entry.id   2793fbb32dd63bdf619409bec0aa1b4e
#
_cell.length_a   1.000
_cell.length_b   1.000
_cell.length_c   1.000
_cell.angle_alpha   90.00
_cell.angle_beta   90.00
_cell.angle_gamma   90.00
#
_symmetry.space_group_name_H-M   'P 1'
#
loop_
_entity.id
_entity.type
_entity.pdbx_description
1 polymer ?
#
loop_
_entity_poly.entity_id
_entity_poly.type
_entity_poly.pdbx_seq_one_letter_code
_entity_poly.pdbx_strand_id
1 'polypeptide(L)'
;CKALAEFLFDTEEAMVRIDMSEFMEKHSVARLIGAPPGYVGYEEGGHLTEAVRRRPYSVILMDEVEKAHPDVFNVLLQVLDDGRLTDGHGRTVDFRNAVIVMTSNLGSDVIQQLAGEEHYDRMKAAVMEIVGQHFRPEFINRVDEAVVFHPLGRAQIRAITDIQIGYLRQRLQANDMALEVSTAALDRLGEAGFDPVYGARPLKRAIQQQLENGLAQDILAGRFGPGDTIAVDLGPEGLTFRKSGEPAAEPAAAASAPRLDKEEVLEGELV
;
A
#
# COMPACT_ATOMS: atom_id res chain seq x y z
N CYS A 1 2.88 -7.30 7.68
CA CYS A 1 4.06 -8.06 8.14
C CYS A 1 4.95 -7.25 9.08
N LYS A 2 5.17 -5.93 8.90
CA LYS A 2 5.96 -5.11 9.85
C LYS A 2 5.38 -5.13 11.25
N ALA A 3 4.09 -4.83 11.43
CA ALA A 3 3.41 -4.93 12.72
C ALA A 3 3.46 -6.35 13.33
N LEU A 4 3.46 -7.40 12.47
CA LEU A 4 3.63 -8.77 12.94
C LEU A 4 5.06 -9.02 13.45
N ALA A 5 6.08 -8.48 12.77
CA ALA A 5 7.48 -8.57 13.20
C ALA A 5 7.71 -7.81 14.52
N GLU A 6 7.13 -6.63 14.65
CA GLU A 6 7.18 -5.85 15.90
C GLU A 6 6.48 -6.59 17.05
N PHE A 7 5.31 -7.18 16.79
CA PHE A 7 4.56 -7.92 17.80
C PHE A 7 5.27 -9.20 18.27
N LEU A 8 5.91 -9.95 17.36
CA LEU A 8 6.55 -11.23 17.67
C LEU A 8 8.00 -11.09 18.11
N PHE A 9 8.71 -10.08 17.62
CA PHE A 9 10.16 -9.96 17.73
C PHE A 9 10.62 -8.56 18.19
N ASP A 10 9.69 -7.75 18.71
CA ASP A 10 9.93 -6.42 19.30
C ASP A 10 10.58 -5.38 18.35
N THR A 11 10.59 -5.65 17.03
CA THR A 11 11.13 -4.70 16.06
C THR A 11 10.56 -4.93 14.65
N GLU A 12 10.16 -3.87 13.95
CA GLU A 12 9.76 -3.92 12.54
C GLU A 12 10.89 -4.40 11.61
N GLU A 13 12.14 -4.24 12.03
CA GLU A 13 13.33 -4.66 11.27
C GLU A 13 13.53 -6.18 11.25
N ALA A 14 12.85 -6.94 12.14
CA ALA A 14 12.84 -8.39 12.10
C ALA A 14 11.98 -8.94 10.94
N MET A 15 11.92 -8.22 9.81
CA MET A 15 11.22 -8.61 8.60
C MET A 15 12.18 -8.69 7.42
N VAL A 16 12.17 -9.82 6.73
CA VAL A 16 12.86 -10.05 5.46
C VAL A 16 11.80 -10.06 4.36
N ARG A 17 11.89 -9.16 3.38
CA ARG A 17 10.98 -9.13 2.23
C ARG A 17 11.69 -9.62 0.99
N ILE A 18 11.06 -10.55 0.31
CA ILE A 18 11.54 -11.13 -0.95
C ILE A 18 10.40 -11.02 -1.97
N ASP A 19 10.63 -10.32 -3.07
CA ASP A 19 9.71 -10.22 -4.19
C ASP A 19 9.92 -11.39 -5.13
N MET A 20 8.92 -12.27 -5.26
CA MET A 20 9.02 -13.47 -6.06
C MET A 20 9.03 -13.20 -7.57
N SER A 21 8.66 -11.99 -8.00
CA SER A 21 8.82 -11.57 -9.41
C SER A 21 10.28 -11.53 -9.86
N GLU A 22 11.25 -11.41 -8.93
CA GLU A 22 12.68 -11.51 -9.23
C GLU A 22 13.17 -12.96 -9.44
N PHE A 23 12.33 -13.95 -9.12
CA PHE A 23 12.64 -15.39 -9.14
C PHE A 23 11.77 -16.17 -10.12
N MET A 24 11.41 -15.55 -11.24
CA MET A 24 10.61 -16.16 -12.30
C MET A 24 11.39 -17.19 -13.14
N GLU A 25 12.70 -17.09 -13.16
CA GLU A 25 13.56 -17.92 -14.00
C GLU A 25 14.30 -18.98 -13.17
N LYS A 26 14.56 -20.15 -13.80
CA LYS A 26 15.20 -21.27 -13.13
C LYS A 26 16.56 -20.91 -12.48
N HIS A 27 17.38 -20.11 -13.15
CA HIS A 27 18.68 -19.71 -12.62
C HIS A 27 18.59 -18.76 -11.41
N SER A 28 17.47 -18.07 -11.23
CA SER A 28 17.28 -17.17 -10.10
C SER A 28 17.11 -17.90 -8.76
N VAL A 29 16.77 -19.19 -8.77
CA VAL A 29 16.73 -20.03 -7.55
C VAL A 29 18.08 -20.06 -6.84
N ALA A 30 19.18 -20.07 -7.60
CA ALA A 30 20.54 -20.00 -7.04
C ALA A 30 20.79 -18.67 -6.28
N ARG A 31 20.13 -17.59 -6.67
CA ARG A 31 20.20 -16.31 -5.91
C ARG A 31 19.44 -16.39 -4.60
N LEU A 32 18.41 -17.22 -4.52
CA LEU A 32 17.61 -17.38 -3.31
C LEU A 32 18.35 -18.18 -2.23
N ILE A 33 19.01 -19.29 -2.62
CA ILE A 33 19.64 -20.23 -1.70
C ILE A 33 21.17 -20.20 -1.72
N GLY A 34 21.78 -19.49 -2.66
CA GLY A 34 23.21 -19.44 -2.93
C GLY A 34 23.61 -20.29 -4.12
N ALA A 35 24.55 -19.79 -4.92
CA ALA A 35 25.10 -20.52 -6.05
C ALA A 35 26.06 -21.63 -5.59
N PRO A 36 26.11 -22.77 -6.26
CA PRO A 36 27.10 -23.80 -5.97
C PRO A 36 28.53 -23.36 -6.36
N PRO A 37 29.58 -24.02 -5.84
CA PRO A 37 30.97 -23.69 -6.16
C PRO A 37 31.22 -23.66 -7.66
N GLY A 38 31.91 -22.62 -8.13
CA GLY A 38 32.26 -22.42 -9.55
C GLY A 38 31.23 -21.66 -10.38
N TYR A 39 30.13 -21.24 -9.82
CA TYR A 39 29.14 -20.41 -10.49
C TYR A 39 29.26 -18.94 -10.06
N VAL A 40 28.82 -18.03 -10.94
CA VAL A 40 28.74 -16.58 -10.65
C VAL A 40 27.80 -16.33 -9.49
N GLY A 41 28.22 -15.49 -8.52
CA GLY A 41 27.44 -15.21 -7.31
C GLY A 41 27.67 -16.18 -6.14
N TYR A 42 28.62 -17.11 -6.25
CA TYR A 42 28.96 -18.02 -5.16
C TYR A 42 29.36 -17.30 -3.87
N GLU A 43 30.15 -16.23 -3.95
CA GLU A 43 30.64 -15.49 -2.77
C GLU A 43 29.54 -14.66 -2.08
N GLU A 44 28.48 -14.30 -2.79
CA GLU A 44 27.40 -13.46 -2.26
C GLU A 44 26.45 -14.20 -1.30
N GLY A 45 26.41 -15.56 -1.41
CA GLY A 45 25.46 -16.39 -0.68
C GLY A 45 24.02 -16.25 -1.20
N GLY A 46 23.09 -17.00 -0.60
CA GLY A 46 21.66 -16.93 -0.97
C GLY A 46 20.93 -15.82 -0.21
N HIS A 47 20.12 -15.05 -0.90
CA HIS A 47 19.38 -13.95 -0.31
C HIS A 47 18.50 -14.39 0.88
N LEU A 48 17.76 -15.49 0.74
CA LEU A 48 16.93 -16.05 1.80
C LEU A 48 17.78 -16.68 2.91
N THR A 49 18.73 -17.52 2.55
CA THR A 49 19.55 -18.29 3.52
C THR A 49 20.44 -17.39 4.36
N GLU A 50 21.07 -16.37 3.77
CA GLU A 50 21.89 -15.40 4.49
C GLU A 50 21.06 -14.50 5.40
N ALA A 51 19.88 -14.07 4.95
CA ALA A 51 18.99 -13.25 5.77
C ALA A 51 18.56 -14.00 7.04
N VAL A 52 18.10 -15.26 6.92
CA VAL A 52 17.68 -16.06 8.08
C VAL A 52 18.85 -16.48 8.94
N ARG A 53 20.02 -16.77 8.37
CA ARG A 53 21.23 -17.10 9.13
C ARG A 53 21.65 -15.92 10.04
N ARG A 54 21.50 -14.69 9.56
CA ARG A 54 21.82 -13.48 10.32
C ARG A 54 20.76 -13.14 11.37
N ARG A 55 19.49 -13.38 11.06
CA ARG A 55 18.32 -13.12 11.93
C ARG A 55 17.38 -14.32 11.95
N PRO A 56 17.65 -15.35 12.77
CA PRO A 56 16.83 -16.57 12.82
C PRO A 56 15.39 -16.31 13.29
N TYR A 57 15.19 -15.31 14.14
CA TYR A 57 13.89 -14.85 14.61
C TYR A 57 13.41 -13.71 13.71
N SER A 58 12.65 -14.04 12.68
CA SER A 58 12.19 -13.06 11.69
C SER A 58 10.88 -13.47 11.02
N VAL A 59 10.17 -12.48 10.50
CA VAL A 59 9.07 -12.68 9.55
C VAL A 59 9.63 -12.62 8.14
N ILE A 60 9.47 -13.69 7.38
CA ILE A 60 9.88 -13.77 5.99
C ILE A 60 8.65 -13.53 5.12
N LEU A 61 8.58 -12.38 4.47
CA LEU A 61 7.51 -12.06 3.53
C LEU A 61 7.95 -12.39 2.11
N MET A 62 7.29 -13.35 1.49
CA MET A 62 7.42 -13.69 0.09
C MET A 62 6.26 -13.09 -0.68
N ASP A 63 6.53 -12.01 -1.41
CA ASP A 63 5.51 -11.24 -2.11
C ASP A 63 5.28 -11.78 -3.52
N GLU A 64 4.02 -11.87 -3.97
CA GLU A 64 3.61 -12.36 -5.30
C GLU A 64 4.13 -13.79 -5.61
N VAL A 65 3.89 -14.70 -4.68
CA VAL A 65 4.44 -16.08 -4.74
C VAL A 65 4.02 -16.83 -6.01
N GLU A 66 2.88 -16.52 -6.61
CA GLU A 66 2.39 -17.11 -7.87
C GLU A 66 3.31 -16.84 -9.08
N LYS A 67 4.19 -15.83 -9.00
CA LYS A 67 5.14 -15.49 -10.08
C LYS A 67 6.43 -16.29 -10.03
N ALA A 68 6.69 -16.98 -8.92
CA ALA A 68 7.93 -17.72 -8.73
C ALA A 68 8.07 -18.90 -9.70
N HIS A 69 9.30 -19.18 -10.12
CA HIS A 69 9.60 -20.40 -10.88
C HIS A 69 9.23 -21.66 -10.07
N PRO A 70 8.73 -22.75 -10.70
CA PRO A 70 8.36 -23.98 -10.00
C PRO A 70 9.45 -24.56 -9.08
N ASP A 71 10.72 -24.39 -9.41
CA ASP A 71 11.83 -24.87 -8.58
C ASP A 71 11.95 -24.11 -7.24
N VAL A 72 11.42 -22.88 -7.12
CA VAL A 72 11.33 -22.15 -5.86
C VAL A 72 10.43 -22.90 -4.88
N PHE A 73 9.32 -23.45 -5.35
CA PHE A 73 8.40 -24.22 -4.49
C PHE A 73 9.04 -25.50 -3.95
N ASN A 74 9.94 -26.13 -4.69
CA ASN A 74 10.69 -27.28 -4.19
C ASN A 74 11.62 -26.90 -3.02
N VAL A 75 12.21 -25.68 -3.07
CA VAL A 75 13.01 -25.15 -1.97
C VAL A 75 12.12 -24.82 -0.78
N LEU A 76 10.97 -24.19 -1.02
CA LEU A 76 10.02 -23.85 0.04
C LEU A 76 9.44 -25.09 0.72
N LEU A 77 9.13 -26.14 -0.02
CA LEU A 77 8.70 -27.43 0.53
C LEU A 77 9.71 -27.97 1.53
N GLN A 78 11.00 -27.93 1.20
CA GLN A 78 12.05 -28.39 2.12
C GLN A 78 12.04 -27.53 3.41
N VAL A 79 11.88 -26.23 3.30
CA VAL A 79 11.80 -25.33 4.47
C VAL A 79 10.57 -25.65 5.31
N LEU A 80 9.40 -25.83 4.68
CA LEU A 80 8.14 -26.06 5.38
C LEU A 80 8.08 -27.45 6.02
N ASP A 81 8.71 -28.46 5.41
CA ASP A 81 8.73 -29.83 5.93
C ASP A 81 9.77 -30.02 7.04
N ASP A 82 11.02 -29.61 6.79
CA ASP A 82 12.17 -29.90 7.65
C ASP A 82 12.49 -28.75 8.62
N GLY A 83 11.95 -27.56 8.38
CA GLY A 83 12.32 -26.34 9.10
C GLY A 83 13.80 -25.97 8.89
N ARG A 84 14.43 -26.49 7.85
CA ARG A 84 15.85 -26.30 7.54
C ARG A 84 16.07 -26.26 6.03
N LEU A 85 17.13 -25.57 5.62
CA LEU A 85 17.53 -25.49 4.23
C LEU A 85 19.05 -25.50 4.12
N THR A 86 19.60 -26.35 3.24
CA THR A 86 21.02 -26.35 2.94
C THR A 86 21.31 -25.36 1.83
N ASP A 87 22.20 -24.40 2.09
CA ASP A 87 22.59 -23.38 1.12
C ASP A 87 23.57 -23.92 0.07
N GLY A 88 23.86 -23.11 -0.96
CA GLY A 88 24.79 -23.45 -2.02
C GLY A 88 26.24 -23.70 -1.55
N HIS A 89 26.59 -23.33 -0.32
CA HIS A 89 27.88 -23.61 0.31
C HIS A 89 27.88 -24.88 1.17
N GLY A 90 26.78 -25.65 1.19
CA GLY A 90 26.62 -26.83 2.02
C GLY A 90 26.34 -26.56 3.50
N ARG A 91 26.02 -25.31 3.88
CA ARG A 91 25.67 -24.96 5.26
C ARG A 91 24.17 -25.12 5.47
N THR A 92 23.77 -25.73 6.57
CA THR A 92 22.36 -25.87 6.94
C THR A 92 21.90 -24.63 7.71
N VAL A 93 20.84 -23.99 7.24
CA VAL A 93 20.19 -22.83 7.86
C VAL A 93 18.90 -23.29 8.54
N ASP A 94 18.68 -22.87 9.78
CA ASP A 94 17.52 -23.24 10.59
C ASP A 94 16.41 -22.19 10.46
N PHE A 95 15.23 -22.60 10.00
CA PHE A 95 14.03 -21.76 9.78
C PHE A 95 12.95 -21.95 10.85
N ARG A 96 13.15 -22.82 11.84
CA ARG A 96 12.11 -23.19 12.82
C ARG A 96 11.65 -22.01 13.72
N ASN A 97 12.43 -20.96 13.79
CA ASN A 97 12.10 -19.75 14.54
C ASN A 97 11.61 -18.60 13.63
N ALA A 98 11.47 -18.85 12.35
CA ALA A 98 10.96 -17.87 11.38
C ALA A 98 9.47 -18.09 11.10
N VAL A 99 8.75 -17.00 10.89
CA VAL A 99 7.36 -17.03 10.40
C VAL A 99 7.38 -16.71 8.91
N ILE A 100 6.89 -17.63 8.09
CA ILE A 100 6.83 -17.45 6.64
C ILE A 100 5.44 -16.94 6.27
N VAL A 101 5.39 -15.79 5.62
CA VAL A 101 4.16 -15.18 5.10
C VAL A 101 4.30 -15.10 3.58
N MET A 102 3.34 -15.66 2.88
CA MET A 102 3.28 -15.62 1.42
C MET A 102 2.08 -14.79 0.98
N THR A 103 2.25 -13.90 0.02
CA THR A 103 1.15 -13.14 -0.57
C THR A 103 0.93 -13.56 -2.02
N SER A 104 -0.31 -13.50 -2.47
CA SER A 104 -0.69 -13.80 -3.84
C SER A 104 -1.86 -12.93 -4.29
N ASN A 105 -1.92 -12.64 -5.58
CA ASN A 105 -3.03 -11.95 -6.23
C ASN A 105 -4.04 -12.89 -6.90
N LEU A 106 -3.88 -14.21 -6.70
CA LEU A 106 -4.80 -15.20 -7.26
C LEU A 106 -6.22 -15.00 -6.73
N GLY A 107 -7.20 -15.07 -7.64
CA GLY A 107 -8.59 -14.92 -7.31
C GLY A 107 -9.06 -13.47 -7.07
N SER A 108 -8.25 -12.45 -7.39
CA SER A 108 -8.62 -11.04 -7.23
C SER A 108 -9.93 -10.68 -7.92
N ASP A 109 -10.19 -11.24 -9.11
CA ASP A 109 -11.44 -11.02 -9.85
C ASP A 109 -12.65 -11.58 -9.10
N VAL A 110 -12.52 -12.75 -8.47
CA VAL A 110 -13.59 -13.36 -7.66
C VAL A 110 -13.84 -12.55 -6.39
N ILE A 111 -12.79 -12.04 -5.76
CA ILE A 111 -12.90 -11.17 -4.58
C ILE A 111 -13.67 -9.90 -4.94
N GLN A 112 -13.40 -9.29 -6.10
CA GLN A 112 -14.14 -8.09 -6.55
C GLN A 112 -15.61 -8.38 -6.88
N GLN A 113 -15.91 -9.53 -7.49
CA GLN A 113 -17.27 -9.91 -7.86
C GLN A 113 -18.14 -10.28 -6.66
N LEU A 114 -17.55 -10.89 -5.64
CA LEU A 114 -18.23 -11.35 -4.41
C LEU A 114 -18.02 -10.38 -3.23
N ALA A 115 -17.72 -9.11 -3.50
CA ALA A 115 -17.52 -8.11 -2.46
C ALA A 115 -18.78 -7.95 -1.59
N GLY A 116 -18.66 -8.26 -0.30
CA GLY A 116 -19.74 -8.17 0.71
C GLY A 116 -19.45 -9.10 1.88
N GLU A 117 -19.68 -8.63 3.11
CA GLU A 117 -19.43 -9.41 4.34
C GLU A 117 -20.27 -10.70 4.40
N GLU A 118 -21.48 -10.68 3.84
CA GLU A 118 -22.40 -11.82 3.84
C GLU A 118 -21.90 -13.00 2.97
N HIS A 119 -20.89 -12.80 2.15
CA HIS A 119 -20.43 -13.79 1.16
C HIS A 119 -19.00 -14.27 1.41
N TYR A 120 -18.43 -13.98 2.57
CA TYR A 120 -17.01 -14.27 2.86
C TYR A 120 -16.66 -15.74 2.70
N ASP A 121 -17.43 -16.64 3.28
CA ASP A 121 -17.13 -18.08 3.21
C ASP A 121 -17.19 -18.60 1.77
N ARG A 122 -18.15 -18.11 0.99
CA ARG A 122 -18.27 -18.43 -0.43
C ARG A 122 -17.11 -17.85 -1.25
N MET A 123 -16.74 -16.61 -0.98
CA MET A 123 -15.58 -15.95 -1.60
C MET A 123 -14.31 -16.71 -1.26
N LYS A 124 -14.08 -17.04 0.02
CA LYS A 124 -12.92 -17.81 0.48
C LYS A 124 -12.84 -19.18 -0.22
N ALA A 125 -13.95 -19.90 -0.30
CA ALA A 125 -13.99 -21.20 -0.97
C ALA A 125 -13.63 -21.09 -2.46
N ALA A 126 -14.17 -20.10 -3.17
CA ALA A 126 -13.87 -19.88 -4.59
C ALA A 126 -12.41 -19.46 -4.83
N VAL A 127 -11.85 -18.61 -3.98
CA VAL A 127 -10.43 -18.25 -4.04
C VAL A 127 -9.54 -19.46 -3.77
N MET A 128 -9.88 -20.28 -2.76
CA MET A 128 -9.11 -21.49 -2.43
C MET A 128 -9.14 -22.53 -3.55
N GLU A 129 -10.23 -22.60 -4.32
CA GLU A 129 -10.29 -23.44 -5.53
C GLU A 129 -9.29 -22.99 -6.58
N ILE A 130 -9.20 -21.67 -6.84
CA ILE A 130 -8.22 -21.10 -7.79
C ILE A 130 -6.78 -21.34 -7.30
N VAL A 131 -6.53 -21.15 -6.01
CA VAL A 131 -5.23 -21.43 -5.38
C VAL A 131 -4.87 -22.91 -5.56
N GLY A 132 -5.83 -23.83 -5.37
CA GLY A 132 -5.66 -25.27 -5.57
C GLY A 132 -5.38 -25.69 -7.01
N GLN A 133 -5.85 -24.91 -8.00
CA GLN A 133 -5.55 -25.15 -9.42
C GLN A 133 -4.15 -24.63 -9.81
N HIS A 134 -3.64 -23.62 -9.11
CA HIS A 134 -2.36 -22.99 -9.42
C HIS A 134 -1.18 -23.65 -8.72
N PHE A 135 -1.32 -23.97 -7.44
CA PHE A 135 -0.28 -24.58 -6.63
C PHE A 135 -0.47 -26.08 -6.50
N ARG A 136 0.64 -26.81 -6.38
CA ARG A 136 0.59 -28.25 -6.13
C ARG A 136 -0.05 -28.57 -4.79
N PRO A 137 -0.87 -29.63 -4.69
CA PRO A 137 -1.53 -30.02 -3.44
C PRO A 137 -0.55 -30.21 -2.27
N GLU A 138 0.63 -30.77 -2.54
CA GLU A 138 1.69 -30.97 -1.55
C GLU A 138 2.16 -29.66 -0.91
N PHE A 139 2.18 -28.56 -1.69
CA PHE A 139 2.58 -27.25 -1.19
C PHE A 139 1.47 -26.64 -0.32
N ILE A 140 0.22 -26.68 -0.79
CA ILE A 140 -0.93 -26.13 -0.04
C ILE A 140 -1.12 -26.84 1.29
N ASN A 141 -0.91 -28.14 1.33
CA ASN A 141 -1.04 -28.93 2.56
C ASN A 141 0.03 -28.64 3.62
N ARG A 142 1.06 -27.83 3.29
CA ARG A 142 2.08 -27.35 4.22
C ARG A 142 1.84 -25.92 4.71
N VAL A 143 0.86 -25.25 4.15
CA VAL A 143 0.45 -23.92 4.61
C VAL A 143 -0.49 -24.10 5.79
N ASP A 144 -0.12 -23.55 6.95
CA ASP A 144 -0.91 -23.68 8.18
C ASP A 144 -2.25 -22.96 8.07
N GLU A 145 -2.26 -21.76 7.46
CA GLU A 145 -3.46 -20.94 7.34
C GLU A 145 -3.45 -20.11 6.06
N ALA A 146 -4.60 -20.08 5.38
CA ALA A 146 -4.85 -19.20 4.24
C ALA A 146 -5.88 -18.12 4.63
N VAL A 147 -5.44 -16.86 4.58
CA VAL A 147 -6.25 -15.69 4.91
C VAL A 147 -6.62 -14.96 3.62
N VAL A 148 -7.92 -14.83 3.36
CA VAL A 148 -8.43 -14.04 2.24
C VAL A 148 -8.82 -12.65 2.75
N PHE A 149 -8.23 -11.61 2.18
CA PHE A 149 -8.54 -10.25 2.56
C PHE A 149 -9.79 -9.74 1.87
N HIS A 150 -10.64 -9.05 2.62
CA HIS A 150 -11.79 -8.35 2.06
C HIS A 150 -11.37 -7.11 1.27
N PRO A 151 -12.16 -6.70 0.27
CA PRO A 151 -12.03 -5.38 -0.32
C PRO A 151 -12.18 -4.29 0.75
N LEU A 152 -11.45 -3.19 0.58
CA LEU A 152 -11.51 -2.07 1.53
C LEU A 152 -12.86 -1.34 1.44
N GLY A 153 -13.55 -1.22 2.56
CA GLY A 153 -14.74 -0.36 2.68
C GLY A 153 -14.38 1.10 2.99
N ARG A 154 -15.37 1.99 2.97
CA ARG A 154 -15.18 3.43 3.22
C ARG A 154 -14.53 3.74 4.58
N ALA A 155 -14.91 3.01 5.62
CA ALA A 155 -14.35 3.19 6.96
C ALA A 155 -12.84 2.87 7.00
N GLN A 156 -12.44 1.78 6.36
CA GLN A 156 -11.04 1.37 6.27
C GLN A 156 -10.23 2.37 5.41
N ILE A 157 -10.79 2.86 4.29
CA ILE A 157 -10.15 3.87 3.45
C ILE A 157 -9.91 5.15 4.24
N ARG A 158 -10.92 5.61 5.00
CA ARG A 158 -10.78 6.79 5.88
C ARG A 158 -9.68 6.58 6.92
N ALA A 159 -9.65 5.44 7.58
CA ALA A 159 -8.61 5.12 8.57
C ALA A 159 -7.20 5.11 7.94
N ILE A 160 -7.06 4.53 6.75
CA ILE A 160 -5.79 4.54 6.00
C ILE A 160 -5.40 5.97 5.61
N THR A 161 -6.37 6.79 5.18
CA THR A 161 -6.16 8.21 4.85
C THR A 161 -5.65 8.97 6.07
N ASP A 162 -6.26 8.78 7.23
CA ASP A 162 -5.84 9.47 8.47
C ASP A 162 -4.43 9.04 8.92
N ILE A 163 -4.07 7.76 8.78
CA ILE A 163 -2.70 7.27 9.02
C ILE A 163 -1.70 7.97 8.08
N GLN A 164 -2.01 8.09 6.78
CA GLN A 164 -1.12 8.76 5.83
C GLN A 164 -0.97 10.25 6.15
N ILE A 165 -2.05 10.92 6.54
CA ILE A 165 -2.03 12.31 7.00
C ILE A 165 -1.25 12.45 8.31
N GLY A 166 -1.25 11.44 9.16
CA GLY A 166 -0.43 11.39 10.37
C GLY A 166 1.06 11.62 10.11
N TYR A 167 1.60 11.07 9.02
CA TYR A 167 2.99 11.33 8.61
C TYR A 167 3.21 12.80 8.20
N LEU A 168 2.23 13.44 7.58
CA LEU A 168 2.29 14.87 7.26
C LEU A 168 2.22 15.71 8.53
N ARG A 169 1.34 15.37 9.49
CA ARG A 169 1.26 16.04 10.80
C ARG A 169 2.60 16.02 11.51
N GLN A 170 3.29 14.87 11.55
CA GLN A 170 4.61 14.77 12.17
C GLN A 170 5.66 15.66 11.50
N ARG A 171 5.65 15.75 10.16
CA ARG A 171 6.57 16.63 9.40
C ARG A 171 6.29 18.11 9.67
N LEU A 172 5.04 18.51 9.79
CA LEU A 172 4.65 19.90 10.12
C LEU A 172 4.99 20.23 11.56
N GLN A 173 4.77 19.31 12.50
CA GLN A 173 5.11 19.47 13.90
C GLN A 173 6.62 19.69 14.11
N ALA A 174 7.47 19.07 13.31
CA ALA A 174 8.92 19.33 13.33
C ALA A 174 9.29 20.78 12.94
N ASN A 175 8.35 21.53 12.34
CA ASN A 175 8.48 22.95 11.99
C ASN A 175 7.54 23.84 12.84
N ASP A 176 7.14 23.40 14.03
CA ASP A 176 6.24 24.09 14.94
C ASP A 176 4.88 24.46 14.33
N MET A 177 4.37 23.66 13.39
CA MET A 177 3.05 23.82 12.79
C MET A 177 2.17 22.63 13.13
N ALA A 178 0.87 22.86 13.39
CA ALA A 178 -0.12 21.80 13.59
C ALA A 178 -1.06 21.69 12.37
N LEU A 179 -1.60 20.48 12.13
CA LEU A 179 -2.52 20.20 11.02
C LEU A 179 -3.80 19.54 11.53
N GLU A 180 -4.92 20.17 11.30
CA GLU A 180 -6.25 19.66 11.55
C GLU A 180 -6.96 19.44 10.22
N VAL A 181 -7.47 18.23 9.99
CA VAL A 181 -8.16 17.86 8.74
C VAL A 181 -9.57 17.44 9.08
N SER A 182 -10.56 18.09 8.48
CA SER A 182 -11.97 17.77 8.71
C SER A 182 -12.33 16.39 8.16
N THR A 183 -13.38 15.79 8.72
CA THR A 183 -13.88 14.48 8.25
C THR A 183 -14.27 14.53 6.77
N ALA A 184 -14.85 15.63 6.31
CA ALA A 184 -15.22 15.82 4.91
C ALA A 184 -13.99 15.84 3.98
N ALA A 185 -12.90 16.50 4.42
CA ALA A 185 -11.63 16.50 3.67
C ALA A 185 -10.97 15.12 3.66
N LEU A 186 -11.01 14.36 4.78
CA LEU A 186 -10.53 12.98 4.85
C LEU A 186 -11.29 12.07 3.88
N ASP A 187 -12.61 12.17 3.84
CA ASP A 187 -13.46 11.39 2.96
C ASP A 187 -13.17 11.70 1.49
N ARG A 188 -13.04 12.99 1.16
CA ARG A 188 -12.71 13.44 -0.19
C ARG A 188 -11.35 12.90 -0.67
N LEU A 189 -10.33 12.97 0.19
CA LEU A 189 -9.00 12.42 -0.11
C LEU A 189 -9.04 10.89 -0.28
N GLY A 190 -9.79 10.22 0.60
CA GLY A 190 -9.99 8.77 0.53
C GLY A 190 -10.67 8.35 -0.77
N GLU A 191 -11.74 9.02 -1.18
CA GLU A 191 -12.43 8.76 -2.44
C GLU A 191 -11.54 9.02 -3.66
N ALA A 192 -10.77 10.11 -3.66
CA ALA A 192 -9.85 10.45 -4.74
C ALA A 192 -8.64 9.49 -4.84
N GLY A 193 -8.27 8.88 -3.72
CA GLY A 193 -7.14 7.95 -3.64
C GLY A 193 -7.52 6.48 -3.67
N PHE A 194 -8.80 6.15 -3.83
CA PHE A 194 -9.26 4.78 -3.93
C PHE A 194 -9.51 4.38 -5.39
N ASP A 195 -9.01 3.21 -5.74
CA ASP A 195 -9.24 2.58 -7.04
C ASP A 195 -9.77 1.16 -6.83
N PRO A 196 -10.84 0.72 -7.53
CA PRO A 196 -11.40 -0.62 -7.35
C PRO A 196 -10.40 -1.76 -7.62
N VAL A 197 -9.43 -1.54 -8.51
CA VAL A 197 -8.41 -2.54 -8.89
C VAL A 197 -7.17 -2.44 -8.01
N TYR A 198 -6.69 -1.21 -7.79
CA TYR A 198 -5.44 -0.96 -7.06
C TYR A 198 -5.65 -0.67 -5.57
N GLY A 199 -6.91 -0.63 -5.10
CA GLY A 199 -7.26 -0.37 -3.71
C GLY A 199 -6.82 1.03 -3.25
N ALA A 200 -6.16 1.11 -2.10
CA ALA A 200 -5.65 2.36 -1.53
C ALA A 200 -4.22 2.72 -1.99
N ARG A 201 -3.63 2.01 -2.95
CA ARG A 201 -2.28 2.32 -3.46
C ARG A 201 -2.15 3.73 -4.04
N PRO A 202 -3.13 4.30 -4.78
CA PRO A 202 -3.06 5.66 -5.30
C PRO A 202 -3.21 6.75 -4.22
N LEU A 203 -3.63 6.41 -3.00
CA LEU A 203 -3.98 7.36 -1.94
C LEU A 203 -2.82 8.31 -1.59
N LYS A 204 -1.59 7.79 -1.51
CA LYS A 204 -0.41 8.62 -1.23
C LYS A 204 -0.23 9.71 -2.29
N ARG A 205 -0.45 9.37 -3.56
CA ARG A 205 -0.36 10.33 -4.67
C ARG A 205 -1.50 11.35 -4.64
N ALA A 206 -2.72 10.90 -4.30
CA ALA A 206 -3.86 11.79 -4.14
C ALA A 206 -3.64 12.81 -3.00
N ILE A 207 -3.14 12.37 -1.85
CA ILE A 207 -2.78 13.24 -0.73
C ILE A 207 -1.69 14.23 -1.16
N GLN A 208 -0.64 13.79 -1.83
CA GLN A 208 0.41 14.68 -2.30
C GLN A 208 -0.12 15.74 -3.26
N GLN A 209 -0.95 15.37 -4.22
CA GLN A 209 -1.47 16.29 -5.24
C GLN A 209 -2.52 17.26 -4.70
N GLN A 210 -3.45 16.77 -3.88
CA GLN A 210 -4.60 17.58 -3.43
C GLN A 210 -4.34 18.31 -2.12
N LEU A 211 -3.47 17.78 -1.25
CA LEU A 211 -3.20 18.37 0.08
C LEU A 211 -1.78 18.94 0.15
N GLU A 212 -0.72 18.12 -0.03
CA GLU A 212 0.64 18.53 0.26
C GLU A 212 1.13 19.65 -0.66
N ASN A 213 0.82 19.58 -1.97
CA ASN A 213 1.28 20.60 -2.92
C ASN A 213 0.64 21.97 -2.65
N GLY A 214 -0.66 22.02 -2.40
CA GLY A 214 -1.35 23.27 -2.08
C GLY A 214 -0.86 23.87 -0.77
N LEU A 215 -0.72 23.03 0.26
CA LEU A 215 -0.22 23.43 1.56
C LEU A 215 1.22 23.96 1.48
N ALA A 216 2.09 23.29 0.71
CA ALA A 216 3.48 23.72 0.51
C ALA A 216 3.55 25.09 -0.18
N GLN A 217 2.70 25.35 -1.18
CA GLN A 217 2.61 26.66 -1.84
C GLN A 217 2.20 27.77 -0.85
N ASP A 218 1.23 27.50 0.01
CA ASP A 218 0.75 28.44 1.00
C ASP A 218 1.80 28.75 2.09
N ILE A 219 2.54 27.74 2.53
CA ILE A 219 3.66 27.93 3.47
C ILE A 219 4.78 28.75 2.82
N LEU A 220 5.16 28.45 1.57
CA LEU A 220 6.18 29.21 0.84
C LEU A 220 5.75 30.66 0.56
N ALA A 221 4.46 30.89 0.36
CA ALA A 221 3.88 32.26 0.23
C ALA A 221 3.80 33.02 1.57
N GLY A 222 4.17 32.39 2.69
CA GLY A 222 4.13 33.01 4.02
C GLY A 222 2.72 33.08 4.64
N ARG A 223 1.75 32.34 4.11
CA ARG A 223 0.39 32.28 4.68
C ARG A 223 0.37 31.56 6.02
N PHE A 224 1.24 30.56 6.17
CA PHE A 224 1.42 29.79 7.39
C PHE A 224 2.87 29.81 7.84
N GLY A 225 3.09 29.83 9.16
CA GLY A 225 4.42 29.83 9.77
C GLY A 225 4.45 29.11 11.12
N PRO A 226 5.61 29.09 11.79
CA PRO A 226 5.76 28.45 13.10
C PRO A 226 4.74 28.99 14.12
N GLY A 227 4.13 28.08 14.88
CA GLY A 227 3.08 28.37 15.84
C GLY A 227 1.65 28.35 15.27
N ASP A 228 1.48 28.25 13.95
CA ASP A 228 0.18 28.17 13.34
C ASP A 228 -0.43 26.76 13.38
N THR A 229 -1.75 26.69 13.60
CA THR A 229 -2.54 25.49 13.38
C THR A 229 -3.31 25.65 12.07
N ILE A 230 -3.05 24.75 11.13
CA ILE A 230 -3.63 24.79 9.78
C ILE A 230 -4.86 23.90 9.76
N ALA A 231 -6.02 24.47 9.53
CA ALA A 231 -7.27 23.77 9.36
C ALA A 231 -7.52 23.51 7.85
N VAL A 232 -7.74 22.24 7.51
CA VAL A 232 -8.05 21.79 6.15
C VAL A 232 -9.50 21.38 6.09
N ASP A 233 -10.25 21.98 5.18
CA ASP A 233 -11.65 21.67 4.99
C ASP A 233 -12.00 21.46 3.51
N LEU A 234 -13.21 20.95 3.25
CA LEU A 234 -13.72 20.76 1.89
C LEU A 234 -14.49 22.01 1.47
N GLY A 235 -13.96 22.73 0.47
CA GLY A 235 -14.63 23.83 -0.20
C GLY A 235 -15.29 23.42 -1.52
N PRO A 236 -15.94 24.36 -2.21
CA PRO A 236 -16.64 24.09 -3.47
C PRO A 236 -15.74 23.61 -4.61
N GLU A 237 -14.50 24.08 -4.66
CA GLU A 237 -13.53 23.77 -5.72
C GLU A 237 -12.47 22.75 -5.30
N GLY A 238 -12.52 22.26 -4.05
CA GLY A 238 -11.53 21.31 -3.51
C GLY A 238 -11.17 21.61 -2.07
N LEU A 239 -9.97 21.18 -1.65
CA LEU A 239 -9.52 21.44 -0.28
C LEU A 239 -9.18 22.91 -0.08
N THR A 240 -9.58 23.45 1.07
CA THR A 240 -9.29 24.82 1.50
C THR A 240 -8.41 24.81 2.75
N PHE A 241 -7.48 25.77 2.83
CA PHE A 241 -6.52 25.90 3.92
C PHE A 241 -6.73 27.23 4.63
N ARG A 242 -6.85 27.22 5.98
CA ARG A 242 -7.01 28.39 6.80
C ARG A 242 -6.30 28.24 8.14
N LYS A 243 -6.02 29.34 8.82
CA LYS A 243 -5.56 29.26 10.22
C LYS A 243 -6.73 28.86 11.12
N SER A 244 -6.49 27.95 12.05
CA SER A 244 -7.48 27.53 13.04
C SER A 244 -7.90 28.77 13.85
N GLY A 245 -9.22 29.01 13.92
CA GLY A 245 -9.77 30.22 14.55
C GLY A 245 -10.17 31.32 13.57
N GLU A 246 -9.80 31.29 12.30
CA GLU A 246 -10.37 32.16 11.27
C GLU A 246 -11.78 31.68 10.87
N PRO A 247 -12.77 32.57 10.73
CA PRO A 247 -14.10 32.15 10.25
C PRO A 247 -14.00 31.54 8.86
N ALA A 248 -14.84 30.54 8.59
CA ALA A 248 -14.94 29.94 7.25
C ALA A 248 -15.24 31.09 6.26
N ALA A 249 -14.44 31.20 5.19
CA ALA A 249 -14.72 32.16 4.14
C ALA A 249 -16.12 31.84 3.59
N GLU A 250 -17.07 32.78 3.70
CA GLU A 250 -18.35 32.69 3.03
C GLU A 250 -18.08 32.44 1.53
N PRO A 251 -18.84 31.55 0.85
CA PRO A 251 -18.73 31.39 -0.59
C PRO A 251 -18.89 32.79 -1.21
N ALA A 252 -17.87 33.27 -1.92
CA ALA A 252 -17.92 34.53 -2.64
C ALA A 252 -19.20 34.53 -3.48
N ALA A 253 -20.14 35.38 -3.12
CA ALA A 253 -21.37 35.58 -3.84
C ALA A 253 -20.99 35.80 -5.32
N ALA A 254 -21.55 34.99 -6.19
CA ALA A 254 -21.36 35.11 -7.63
C ALA A 254 -21.45 36.57 -8.03
N ALA A 255 -20.32 37.14 -8.46
CA ALA A 255 -20.29 38.48 -9.01
C ALA A 255 -21.31 38.51 -10.15
N SER A 256 -22.39 39.24 -9.94
CA SER A 256 -23.43 39.49 -10.91
C SER A 256 -22.79 39.96 -12.22
N ALA A 257 -22.93 39.17 -13.26
CA ALA A 257 -22.59 39.58 -14.62
C ALA A 257 -23.29 40.95 -14.92
N PRO A 258 -22.60 41.91 -15.54
CA PRO A 258 -23.23 43.16 -15.92
C PRO A 258 -24.34 42.86 -16.94
N ARG A 259 -25.56 43.32 -16.63
CA ARG A 259 -26.66 43.33 -17.58
C ARG A 259 -26.25 44.22 -18.77
N LEU A 260 -26.09 43.61 -19.93
CA LEU A 260 -26.08 44.31 -21.20
C LEU A 260 -27.51 44.78 -21.48
N ASP A 261 -27.73 46.09 -21.32
CA ASP A 261 -28.94 46.74 -21.75
C ASP A 261 -29.08 46.57 -23.29
N LYS A 262 -30.16 45.91 -23.65
CA LYS A 262 -30.66 45.92 -25.01
C LYS A 262 -31.46 47.17 -25.19
N GLU A 263 -30.90 48.16 -25.85
CA GLU A 263 -31.64 49.16 -26.63
C GLU A 263 -30.66 49.87 -27.55
N GLU A 264 -30.75 49.50 -28.86
CA GLU A 264 -30.78 50.42 -29.99
C GLU A 264 -30.84 49.61 -31.28
N VAL A 265 -32.09 49.38 -31.64
CA VAL A 265 -32.41 49.08 -33.03
C VAL A 265 -32.65 50.45 -33.69
N LEU A 266 -31.83 50.80 -34.64
CA LEU A 266 -32.18 51.80 -35.62
C LEU A 266 -31.79 51.32 -37.02
N GLU A 267 -32.83 51.12 -37.78
CA GLU A 267 -33.11 51.23 -39.19
C GLU A 267 -32.05 51.95 -40.04
N GLY A 268 -31.91 51.46 -41.25
CA GLY A 268 -31.20 52.11 -42.37
C GLY A 268 -30.99 51.13 -43.52
N GLU A 269 -32.04 50.92 -44.27
CA GLU A 269 -32.25 51.11 -45.71
C GLU A 269 -31.08 50.78 -46.64
N LEU A 270 -31.37 49.80 -47.50
CA LEU A 270 -31.32 49.80 -48.97
C LEU A 270 -30.33 50.77 -49.70
N VAL A 271 -29.38 50.26 -50.38
CA VAL A 271 -29.24 50.27 -51.89
C VAL A 271 -28.43 49.11 -52.33
#